data_0405721a38ff9eecd8b7d8240d6c2743
#
_entry.id   0405721a38ff9eecd8b7d8240d6c2743
#
_cell.length_a   1.000
_cell.length_b   1.000
_cell.length_c   1.000
_cell.angle_alpha   90.00
_cell.angle_beta   90.00
_cell.angle_gamma   90.00
#
_symmetry.space_group_name_H-M   'P 1'
#
loop_
_entity.id
_entity.type
_entity.pdbx_description
1 polymer ?
#
loop_
_entity_poly.entity_id
_entity_poly.type
_entity_poly.pdbx_seq_one_letter_code
_entity_poly.pdbx_strand_id
1 'polypeptide(L)'
;MFLSTNLKFLRKRKSVSQTDLAKTLELSRTTLIGYEKGVQPPFAKLIRIAEHFKVSLDALVRYDLTKLSAFQLSEIERGMDVDITGQKLRVLTTTTDSAGNENIEMVATKAQAGYANGYGDPEFVEKLPKFQLPFLSKNKSYRCFQIKGDSMLPIPENAWVTGSYIQDWNDIKNGTPCIIITKDDGVVFKLVYNNLKAEKSFQLVSTNRVFQPYSIKAEEVLEIWKFETWNSFEVS
;
A
#
# COMPACT_ATOMS: atom_id res chain seq x y z
N MET A 1 4.33 13.99 -20.70
CA MET A 1 4.93 12.68 -20.96
C MET A 1 6.32 12.69 -20.35
N PHE A 2 6.64 11.78 -19.44
CA PHE A 2 7.86 11.84 -18.61
C PHE A 2 8.95 10.86 -19.03
N LEU A 3 8.79 10.17 -20.17
CA LEU A 3 9.70 9.12 -20.63
C LEU A 3 11.19 9.52 -20.58
N SER A 4 11.53 10.65 -21.18
CA SER A 4 12.94 11.10 -21.27
C SER A 4 13.55 11.39 -19.90
N THR A 5 12.77 12.03 -19.02
CA THR A 5 13.16 12.31 -17.64
C THR A 5 13.34 11.03 -16.85
N ASN A 6 12.36 10.12 -16.95
CA ASN A 6 12.37 8.85 -16.25
C ASN A 6 13.50 7.92 -16.72
N LEU A 7 13.73 7.82 -18.03
CA LEU A 7 14.81 7.01 -18.58
C LEU A 7 16.18 7.46 -18.05
N LYS A 8 16.44 8.77 -18.09
CA LYS A 8 17.66 9.37 -17.55
C LYS A 8 17.80 9.16 -16.05
N PHE A 9 16.69 9.30 -15.30
CA PHE A 9 16.63 9.10 -13.86
C PHE A 9 16.94 7.64 -13.47
N LEU A 10 16.23 6.67 -14.07
CA LEU A 10 16.40 5.24 -13.80
C LEU A 10 17.81 4.77 -14.13
N ARG A 11 18.38 5.23 -15.26
CA ARG A 11 19.78 4.93 -15.61
C ARG A 11 20.76 5.42 -14.53
N LYS A 12 20.61 6.69 -14.10
CA LYS A 12 21.46 7.27 -13.06
C LYS A 12 21.31 6.54 -11.73
N ARG A 13 20.10 6.18 -11.35
CA ARG A 13 19.80 5.45 -10.12
C ARG A 13 20.52 4.08 -10.09
N LYS A 14 20.58 3.38 -11.23
CA LYS A 14 21.34 2.13 -11.38
C LYS A 14 22.84 2.36 -11.59
N SER A 15 23.31 3.60 -11.56
CA SER A 15 24.73 3.96 -11.79
C SER A 15 25.32 3.43 -13.11
N VAL A 16 24.47 3.31 -14.15
CA VAL A 16 24.86 2.78 -15.47
C VAL A 16 25.19 3.92 -16.41
N SER A 17 26.27 3.78 -17.20
CA SER A 17 26.63 4.76 -18.22
C SER A 17 25.67 4.71 -19.42
N GLN A 18 25.59 5.79 -20.21
CA GLN A 18 24.79 5.79 -21.44
C GLN A 18 25.26 4.73 -22.44
N THR A 19 26.57 4.45 -22.49
CA THR A 19 27.14 3.46 -23.37
C THR A 19 26.75 2.05 -22.96
N ASP A 20 26.82 1.73 -21.68
CA ASP A 20 26.47 0.42 -21.15
C ASP A 20 24.97 0.15 -21.28
N LEU A 21 24.14 1.14 -20.93
CA LEU A 21 22.69 1.00 -21.09
C LEU A 21 22.30 0.82 -22.56
N ALA A 22 22.91 1.59 -23.47
CA ALA A 22 22.66 1.43 -24.90
C ALA A 22 23.01 0.01 -25.39
N LYS A 23 24.16 -0.51 -24.96
CA LYS A 23 24.59 -1.89 -25.27
C LYS A 23 23.57 -2.92 -24.75
N THR A 24 23.13 -2.78 -23.51
CA THR A 24 22.14 -3.70 -22.89
C THR A 24 20.80 -3.67 -23.61
N LEU A 25 20.36 -2.49 -24.07
CA LEU A 25 19.09 -2.33 -24.80
C LEU A 25 19.20 -2.59 -26.31
N GLU A 26 20.37 -3.00 -26.79
CA GLU A 26 20.67 -3.17 -28.23
C GLU A 26 20.35 -1.91 -29.03
N LEU A 27 20.85 -0.79 -28.54
CA LEU A 27 20.73 0.53 -29.14
C LEU A 27 22.10 1.13 -29.43
N SER A 28 22.18 2.07 -30.36
CA SER A 28 23.35 2.95 -30.43
C SER A 28 23.34 3.94 -29.26
N ARG A 29 24.51 4.37 -28.82
CA ARG A 29 24.62 5.42 -27.79
C ARG A 29 23.88 6.70 -28.22
N THR A 30 23.97 7.07 -29.51
CA THR A 30 23.31 8.24 -30.07
C THR A 30 21.79 8.13 -29.99
N THR A 31 21.23 6.94 -30.26
CA THR A 31 19.79 6.66 -30.13
C THR A 31 19.32 6.81 -28.70
N LEU A 32 20.06 6.26 -27.73
CA LEU A 32 19.73 6.39 -26.31
C LEU A 32 19.75 7.85 -25.85
N ILE A 33 20.75 8.61 -26.26
CA ILE A 33 20.83 10.05 -25.98
C ILE A 33 19.62 10.79 -26.57
N GLY A 34 19.19 10.43 -27.78
CA GLY A 34 17.98 10.97 -28.39
C GLY A 34 16.73 10.71 -27.52
N TYR A 35 16.57 9.50 -27.01
CA TYR A 35 15.46 9.14 -26.12
C TYR A 35 15.51 9.93 -24.79
N GLU A 36 16.68 10.10 -24.20
CA GLU A 36 16.86 10.91 -22.99
C GLU A 36 16.66 12.44 -23.24
N LYS A 37 16.68 12.89 -24.51
CA LYS A 37 16.40 14.27 -24.94
C LYS A 37 14.97 14.48 -25.44
N GLY A 38 14.12 13.46 -25.47
CA GLY A 38 12.70 13.58 -25.80
C GLY A 38 12.29 12.96 -27.15
N VAL A 39 13.22 12.35 -27.89
CA VAL A 39 12.85 11.56 -29.07
C VAL A 39 12.03 10.35 -28.62
N GLN A 40 10.91 10.10 -29.33
CA GLN A 40 10.01 8.98 -28.98
C GLN A 40 10.58 7.66 -29.50
N PRO A 41 10.80 6.66 -28.62
CA PRO A 41 11.16 5.32 -29.05
C PRO A 41 9.98 4.62 -29.75
N PRO A 42 10.24 3.72 -30.69
CA PRO A 42 9.24 2.78 -31.17
C PRO A 42 8.70 1.92 -30.01
N PHE A 43 7.43 1.50 -30.12
CA PHE A 43 6.73 0.78 -29.05
C PHE A 43 7.49 -0.47 -28.56
N ALA A 44 8.06 -1.25 -29.46
CA ALA A 44 8.88 -2.41 -29.10
C ALA A 44 10.11 -2.05 -28.24
N LYS A 45 10.72 -0.88 -28.48
CA LYS A 45 11.84 -0.40 -27.66
C LYS A 45 11.38 0.14 -26.30
N LEU A 46 10.18 0.71 -26.23
CA LEU A 46 9.55 1.10 -24.95
C LEU A 46 9.33 -0.11 -24.04
N ILE A 47 8.82 -1.23 -24.59
CA ILE A 47 8.65 -2.48 -23.84
C ILE A 47 10.00 -2.94 -23.27
N ARG A 48 11.04 -3.03 -24.09
CA ARG A 48 12.38 -3.45 -23.64
C ARG A 48 12.98 -2.53 -22.56
N ILE A 49 12.75 -1.23 -22.66
CA ILE A 49 13.18 -0.27 -21.63
C ILE A 49 12.44 -0.53 -20.32
N ALA A 50 11.12 -0.71 -20.37
CA ALA A 50 10.29 -0.98 -19.21
C ALA A 50 10.70 -2.30 -18.51
N GLU A 51 10.89 -3.37 -19.27
CA GLU A 51 11.36 -4.68 -18.78
C GLU A 51 12.75 -4.59 -18.14
N HIS A 52 13.70 -3.88 -18.79
CA HIS A 52 15.05 -3.72 -18.26
C HIS A 52 15.06 -3.04 -16.90
N PHE A 53 14.22 -2.01 -16.71
CA PHE A 53 14.12 -1.28 -15.46
C PHE A 53 13.11 -1.89 -14.47
N LYS A 54 12.39 -2.94 -14.90
CA LYS A 54 11.32 -3.58 -14.10
C LYS A 54 10.23 -2.58 -13.68
N VAL A 55 9.83 -1.71 -14.60
CA VAL A 55 8.76 -0.73 -14.38
C VAL A 55 7.66 -0.96 -15.41
N SER A 56 6.40 -0.64 -15.05
CA SER A 56 5.32 -0.70 -16.04
C SER A 56 5.48 0.37 -17.11
N LEU A 57 4.95 0.12 -18.32
CA LEU A 57 4.94 1.12 -19.41
C LEU A 57 4.20 2.39 -18.96
N ASP A 58 3.12 2.25 -18.21
CA ASP A 58 2.35 3.36 -17.68
C ASP A 58 3.19 4.21 -16.73
N ALA A 59 3.89 3.59 -15.79
CA ALA A 59 4.81 4.26 -14.88
C ALA A 59 5.92 4.99 -15.63
N LEU A 60 6.53 4.34 -16.63
CA LEU A 60 7.62 4.91 -17.40
C LEU A 60 7.22 6.18 -18.18
N VAL A 61 5.98 6.22 -18.68
CA VAL A 61 5.54 7.23 -19.66
C VAL A 61 4.71 8.34 -19.04
N ARG A 62 3.80 8.02 -18.10
CA ARG A 62 2.79 8.96 -17.59
C ARG A 62 3.20 9.69 -16.35
N TYR A 63 4.07 9.12 -15.53
CA TYR A 63 4.38 9.63 -14.20
C TYR A 63 5.80 10.14 -14.09
N ASP A 64 6.01 11.14 -13.23
CA ASP A 64 7.34 11.67 -12.92
C ASP A 64 7.98 10.84 -11.80
N LEU A 65 8.77 9.85 -12.18
CA LEU A 65 9.43 8.96 -11.23
C LEU A 65 10.45 9.67 -10.33
N THR A 66 10.89 10.86 -10.71
CA THR A 66 11.85 11.63 -9.91
C THR A 66 11.24 12.18 -8.63
N LYS A 67 9.91 12.24 -8.56
CA LYS A 67 9.15 12.72 -7.39
C LYS A 67 8.79 11.63 -6.40
N LEU A 68 9.10 10.38 -6.74
CA LEU A 68 8.78 9.24 -5.89
C LEU A 68 9.84 9.04 -4.80
N SER A 69 9.41 8.59 -3.63
CA SER A 69 10.31 8.17 -2.56
C SER A 69 11.11 6.91 -2.97
N ALA A 70 12.24 6.67 -2.28
CA ALA A 70 13.04 5.46 -2.50
C ALA A 70 12.23 4.18 -2.28
N PHE A 71 11.29 4.20 -1.31
CA PHE A 71 10.37 3.09 -1.05
C PHE A 71 9.42 2.84 -2.23
N GLN A 72 8.74 3.87 -2.71
CA GLN A 72 7.82 3.75 -3.87
C GLN A 72 8.53 3.24 -5.12
N LEU A 73 9.76 3.69 -5.35
CA LEU A 73 10.58 3.19 -6.48
C LEU A 73 10.95 1.72 -6.31
N SER A 74 11.27 1.27 -5.08
CA SER A 74 11.56 -0.13 -4.82
C SER A 74 10.34 -1.04 -5.04
N GLU A 75 9.15 -0.56 -4.73
CA GLU A 75 7.90 -1.27 -4.97
C GLU A 75 7.63 -1.44 -6.48
N ILE A 76 7.82 -0.37 -7.26
CA ILE A 76 7.72 -0.44 -8.73
C ILE A 76 8.73 -1.45 -9.31
N GLU A 77 9.98 -1.44 -8.83
CA GLU A 77 11.04 -2.34 -9.27
C GLU A 77 10.76 -3.81 -8.91
N ARG A 78 9.92 -4.07 -7.90
CA ARG A 78 9.41 -5.40 -7.52
C ARG A 78 8.20 -5.84 -8.35
N GLY A 79 7.73 -5.00 -9.28
CA GLY A 79 6.55 -5.27 -10.09
C GLY A 79 5.24 -4.95 -9.41
N MET A 80 5.27 -4.27 -8.27
CA MET A 80 4.07 -3.76 -7.63
C MET A 80 3.65 -2.45 -8.30
N ASP A 81 2.36 -2.33 -8.66
CA ASP A 81 1.80 -1.08 -9.13
C ASP A 81 1.72 -0.08 -7.97
N VAL A 82 2.67 0.84 -7.94
CA VAL A 82 2.61 1.96 -7.00
C VAL A 82 1.61 2.98 -7.52
N ASP A 83 0.62 3.29 -6.67
CA ASP A 83 -0.32 4.35 -6.99
C ASP A 83 0.32 5.73 -6.96
N ILE A 84 0.50 6.25 -8.14
CA ILE A 84 1.03 7.58 -8.37
C ILE A 84 -0.11 8.62 -8.51
N THR A 85 -1.38 8.16 -8.62
CA THR A 85 -2.54 9.03 -8.88
C THR A 85 -3.54 9.14 -7.73
N GLY A 86 -3.30 8.43 -6.60
CA GLY A 86 -4.26 8.38 -5.49
C GLY A 86 -5.40 7.35 -5.68
N GLN A 87 -5.37 6.60 -6.79
CA GLN A 87 -6.23 5.44 -7.04
C GLN A 87 -5.38 4.16 -6.86
N LYS A 88 -5.01 3.85 -5.62
CA LYS A 88 -4.11 2.73 -5.32
C LYS A 88 -4.74 1.39 -5.68
N LEU A 89 -4.18 0.70 -6.69
CA LEU A 89 -4.24 -0.75 -6.69
C LEU A 89 -3.25 -1.25 -5.62
N ARG A 90 -3.72 -1.41 -4.39
CA ARG A 90 -2.91 -2.02 -3.33
C ARG A 90 -2.99 -3.52 -3.51
N VAL A 91 -1.86 -4.15 -3.77
CA VAL A 91 -1.79 -5.61 -3.77
C VAL A 91 -1.85 -6.04 -2.31
N LEU A 92 -3.02 -6.52 -1.90
CA LEU A 92 -3.21 -7.12 -0.59
C LEU A 92 -2.65 -8.53 -0.63
N THR A 93 -1.66 -8.80 0.19
CA THR A 93 -1.17 -10.17 0.40
C THR A 93 -2.14 -10.91 1.30
N THR A 94 -2.78 -11.96 0.77
CA THR A 94 -3.67 -12.86 1.51
C THR A 94 -3.13 -14.28 1.47
N THR A 95 -3.58 -15.11 2.40
CA THR A 95 -3.29 -16.56 2.41
C THR A 95 -4.57 -17.35 2.20
N THR A 96 -4.46 -18.54 1.62
CA THR A 96 -5.60 -19.42 1.41
C THR A 96 -5.43 -20.75 2.17
N ASP A 97 -6.54 -21.39 2.52
CA ASP A 97 -6.55 -22.75 3.03
C ASP A 97 -6.38 -23.78 1.90
N SER A 98 -6.35 -25.06 2.24
CA SER A 98 -6.25 -26.17 1.27
C SER A 98 -7.47 -26.28 0.33
N ALA A 99 -8.59 -25.64 0.67
CA ALA A 99 -9.81 -25.59 -0.15
C ALA A 99 -9.90 -24.32 -1.00
N GLY A 100 -8.87 -23.42 -0.94
CA GLY A 100 -8.82 -22.18 -1.69
C GLY A 100 -9.63 -21.02 -1.09
N ASN A 101 -10.11 -21.15 0.16
CA ASN A 101 -10.76 -20.03 0.84
C ASN A 101 -9.71 -19.11 1.46
N GLU A 102 -9.92 -17.78 1.38
CA GLU A 102 -9.05 -16.83 2.06
C GLU A 102 -9.11 -17.01 3.58
N ASN A 103 -7.94 -16.96 4.20
CA ASN A 103 -7.79 -16.94 5.64
C ASN A 103 -7.92 -15.50 6.16
N ILE A 104 -8.13 -15.38 7.47
CA ILE A 104 -8.04 -14.11 8.22
C ILE A 104 -6.76 -14.17 9.04
N GLU A 105 -5.74 -13.44 8.62
CA GLU A 105 -4.48 -13.37 9.35
C GLU A 105 -4.63 -12.51 10.60
N MET A 106 -4.02 -12.95 11.70
CA MET A 106 -4.07 -12.29 13.01
C MET A 106 -2.79 -11.52 13.27
N VAL A 107 -2.93 -10.20 13.42
CA VAL A 107 -1.82 -9.29 13.75
C VAL A 107 -1.89 -8.93 15.24
N ALA A 108 -1.16 -9.67 16.06
CA ALA A 108 -1.03 -9.37 17.48
C ALA A 108 -0.25 -8.06 17.71
N THR A 109 -0.45 -7.42 18.85
CA THR A 109 0.23 -6.15 19.22
C THR A 109 1.76 -6.25 19.06
N LYS A 110 2.35 -7.39 19.43
CA LYS A 110 3.80 -7.65 19.26
C LYS A 110 4.25 -7.69 17.79
N ALA A 111 3.35 -8.02 16.88
CA ALA A 111 3.64 -8.12 15.45
C ALA A 111 3.37 -6.82 14.67
N GLN A 112 2.72 -5.83 15.28
CA GLN A 112 2.23 -4.63 14.58
C GLN A 112 3.35 -3.79 13.97
N ALA A 113 4.46 -3.61 14.67
CA ALA A 113 5.62 -2.88 14.14
C ALA A 113 6.24 -3.61 12.93
N GLY A 114 6.34 -4.94 13.00
CA GLY A 114 6.76 -5.76 11.88
C GLY A 114 5.76 -5.75 10.74
N TYR A 115 4.46 -5.73 11.05
CA TYR A 115 3.38 -5.66 10.07
C TYR A 115 3.41 -4.35 9.27
N ALA A 116 3.57 -3.20 9.90
CA ALA A 116 3.66 -1.91 9.20
C ALA A 116 4.81 -1.86 8.19
N ASN A 117 5.89 -2.63 8.42
CA ASN A 117 7.02 -2.73 7.50
C ASN A 117 6.90 -3.89 6.49
N GLY A 118 6.17 -4.95 6.83
CA GLY A 118 6.07 -6.21 6.07
C GLY A 118 4.67 -6.57 5.57
N TYR A 119 3.70 -5.65 5.61
CA TYR A 119 2.30 -5.93 5.22
C TYR A 119 2.15 -6.41 3.77
N GLY A 120 3.07 -6.02 2.88
CA GLY A 120 3.13 -6.46 1.49
C GLY A 120 4.08 -7.65 1.26
N ASP A 121 4.74 -8.18 2.29
CA ASP A 121 5.66 -9.30 2.19
C ASP A 121 4.89 -10.63 2.39
N PRO A 122 4.75 -11.47 1.34
CA PRO A 122 4.07 -12.75 1.43
C PRO A 122 4.65 -13.68 2.51
N GLU A 123 5.98 -13.70 2.66
CA GLU A 123 6.64 -14.56 3.66
C GLU A 123 6.34 -14.13 5.10
N PHE A 124 6.20 -12.83 5.32
CA PHE A 124 5.80 -12.29 6.62
C PHE A 124 4.34 -12.62 6.93
N VAL A 125 3.43 -12.35 5.98
CA VAL A 125 1.98 -12.58 6.14
C VAL A 125 1.68 -14.07 6.29
N GLU A 126 2.41 -14.94 5.60
CA GLU A 126 2.25 -16.39 5.70
C GLU A 126 2.55 -16.94 7.10
N LYS A 127 3.45 -16.32 7.84
CA LYS A 127 3.83 -16.72 9.21
C LYS A 127 2.84 -16.27 10.28
N LEU A 128 1.90 -15.37 9.96
CA LEU A 128 0.90 -14.91 10.91
C LEU A 128 -0.07 -16.04 11.27
N PRO A 129 -0.54 -16.12 12.53
CA PRO A 129 -1.63 -17.00 12.90
C PRO A 129 -2.88 -16.71 12.06
N LYS A 130 -3.68 -17.72 11.75
CA LYS A 130 -4.80 -17.65 10.81
C LYS A 130 -6.03 -18.31 11.39
N PHE A 131 -7.20 -17.80 11.03
CA PHE A 131 -8.48 -18.40 11.34
C PHE A 131 -9.51 -18.08 10.25
N GLN A 132 -10.72 -18.59 10.39
CA GLN A 132 -11.84 -18.32 9.49
C GLN A 132 -13.09 -18.00 10.29
N LEU A 133 -13.92 -17.11 9.78
CA LEU A 133 -15.23 -16.78 10.32
C LEU A 133 -16.31 -17.11 9.28
N PRO A 134 -17.08 -18.18 9.50
CA PRO A 134 -17.99 -18.71 8.47
C PRO A 134 -19.16 -17.77 8.14
N PHE A 135 -19.44 -16.78 8.98
CA PHE A 135 -20.50 -15.81 8.78
C PHE A 135 -20.07 -14.57 7.99
N LEU A 136 -18.78 -14.43 7.68
CA LEU A 136 -18.29 -13.32 6.85
C LEU A 136 -18.42 -13.66 5.36
N SER A 137 -18.64 -12.61 4.56
CA SER A 137 -18.77 -12.75 3.10
C SER A 137 -17.47 -13.22 2.46
N LYS A 138 -17.53 -14.22 1.60
CA LYS A 138 -16.35 -14.73 0.84
C LYS A 138 -15.87 -13.78 -0.27
N ASN A 139 -16.58 -12.69 -0.51
CA ASN A 139 -16.25 -11.73 -1.58
C ASN A 139 -15.39 -10.54 -1.10
N LYS A 140 -14.87 -10.60 0.11
CA LYS A 140 -14.04 -9.57 0.71
C LYS A 140 -12.84 -10.21 1.38
N SER A 141 -11.71 -9.52 1.35
CA SER A 141 -10.53 -9.90 2.13
C SER A 141 -10.59 -9.28 3.52
N TYR A 142 -10.21 -10.07 4.52
CA TYR A 142 -10.29 -9.69 5.93
C TYR A 142 -8.94 -9.80 6.62
N ARG A 143 -8.74 -9.02 7.67
CA ARG A 143 -7.62 -9.16 8.59
C ARG A 143 -8.05 -8.81 10.01
N CYS A 144 -7.43 -9.46 10.99
CA CYS A 144 -7.75 -9.29 12.39
C CYS A 144 -6.58 -8.66 13.12
N PHE A 145 -6.83 -7.58 13.85
CA PHE A 145 -5.81 -6.82 14.59
C PHE A 145 -6.13 -6.79 16.06
N GLN A 146 -5.15 -7.05 16.90
CA GLN A 146 -5.28 -6.81 18.34
C GLN A 146 -5.14 -5.31 18.59
N ILE A 147 -6.15 -4.68 19.16
CA ILE A 147 -6.11 -3.23 19.45
C ILE A 147 -5.48 -2.94 20.80
N LYS A 148 -4.89 -1.74 20.93
CA LYS A 148 -4.29 -1.23 22.16
C LYS A 148 -5.04 0.00 22.64
N GLY A 149 -5.25 0.08 23.95
CA GLY A 149 -5.91 1.21 24.61
C GLY A 149 -7.44 1.20 24.50
N ASP A 150 -8.06 2.18 25.11
CA ASP A 150 -9.51 2.30 25.33
C ASP A 150 -10.16 3.42 24.51
N SER A 151 -9.51 3.84 23.44
CA SER A 151 -9.98 4.98 22.63
C SER A 151 -11.26 4.72 21.86
N MET A 152 -11.67 3.46 21.69
CA MET A 152 -12.83 3.04 20.90
C MET A 152 -13.85 2.26 21.72
N LEU A 153 -14.20 2.77 22.91
CA LEU A 153 -15.25 2.21 23.74
C LEU A 153 -16.57 2.05 22.95
N PRO A 154 -17.37 0.98 23.19
CA PRO A 154 -17.25 -0.03 24.26
C PRO A 154 -16.28 -1.19 23.98
N ILE A 155 -15.53 -1.15 22.88
CA ILE A 155 -14.57 -2.21 22.55
C ILE A 155 -13.38 -2.10 23.51
N PRO A 156 -13.09 -3.16 24.29
CA PRO A 156 -12.08 -3.11 25.32
C PRO A 156 -10.66 -3.15 24.75
N GLU A 157 -9.69 -2.74 25.53
CA GLU A 157 -8.28 -2.97 25.24
C GLU A 157 -7.99 -4.47 25.06
N ASN A 158 -7.01 -4.79 24.21
CA ASN A 158 -6.63 -6.15 23.82
C ASN A 158 -7.68 -6.92 23.01
N ALA A 159 -8.83 -6.32 22.69
CA ALA A 159 -9.79 -6.94 21.78
C ALA A 159 -9.19 -7.20 20.40
N TRP A 160 -9.65 -8.26 19.77
CA TRP A 160 -9.32 -8.61 18.41
C TRP A 160 -10.38 -8.05 17.47
N VAL A 161 -10.01 -7.11 16.63
CA VAL A 161 -10.90 -6.41 15.71
C VAL A 161 -10.67 -6.91 14.30
N THR A 162 -11.70 -7.47 13.68
CA THR A 162 -11.66 -7.92 12.29
C THR A 162 -12.23 -6.84 11.38
N GLY A 163 -11.46 -6.48 10.37
CA GLY A 163 -11.86 -5.53 9.35
C GLY A 163 -11.83 -6.12 7.95
N SER A 164 -12.69 -5.59 7.08
CA SER A 164 -12.64 -5.83 5.63
C SER A 164 -11.80 -4.77 4.94
N TYR A 165 -10.98 -5.20 3.97
CA TYR A 165 -10.09 -4.30 3.24
C TYR A 165 -10.84 -3.27 2.40
N ILE A 166 -10.41 -2.02 2.45
CA ILE A 166 -10.94 -0.93 1.62
C ILE A 166 -9.95 -0.62 0.51
N GLN A 167 -10.30 -0.97 -0.71
CA GLN A 167 -9.48 -0.71 -1.90
C GLN A 167 -9.52 0.77 -2.29
N ASP A 168 -10.70 1.35 -2.45
CA ASP A 168 -10.87 2.77 -2.76
C ASP A 168 -11.24 3.57 -1.51
N TRP A 169 -10.33 4.40 -1.06
CA TRP A 169 -10.55 5.22 0.13
C TRP A 169 -11.56 6.36 -0.08
N ASN A 170 -11.87 6.70 -1.34
CA ASN A 170 -12.93 7.68 -1.62
C ASN A 170 -14.33 7.17 -1.20
N ASP A 171 -14.49 5.85 -1.12
CA ASP A 171 -15.75 5.22 -0.71
C ASP A 171 -15.98 5.23 0.81
N ILE A 172 -15.00 5.67 1.60
CA ILE A 172 -15.14 5.75 3.05
C ILE A 172 -16.12 6.86 3.41
N LYS A 173 -17.23 6.46 4.02
CA LYS A 173 -18.23 7.40 4.55
C LYS A 173 -17.75 7.98 5.89
N ASN A 174 -18.07 9.25 6.13
CA ASN A 174 -17.72 9.92 7.38
C ASN A 174 -18.30 9.19 8.60
N GLY A 175 -17.48 9.05 9.64
CA GLY A 175 -17.85 8.33 10.86
C GLY A 175 -17.78 6.80 10.75
N THR A 176 -17.21 6.25 9.66
CA THR A 176 -16.99 4.81 9.53
C THR A 176 -15.89 4.36 10.50
N PRO A 177 -16.14 3.36 11.38
CA PRO A 177 -15.09 2.80 12.21
C PRO A 177 -14.13 1.97 11.34
N CYS A 178 -12.84 2.28 11.42
CA CYS A 178 -11.80 1.63 10.63
C CYS A 178 -10.55 1.34 11.45
N ILE A 179 -9.89 0.24 11.14
CA ILE A 179 -8.51 -0.01 11.51
C ILE A 179 -7.64 0.61 10.41
N ILE A 180 -6.71 1.47 10.81
CA ILE A 180 -5.82 2.19 9.90
C ILE A 180 -4.39 1.76 10.23
N ILE A 181 -3.65 1.35 9.22
CA ILE A 181 -2.23 1.08 9.34
C ILE A 181 -1.49 2.31 8.85
N THR A 182 -0.67 2.88 9.72
CA THR A 182 0.12 4.08 9.43
C THR A 182 1.61 3.79 9.48
N LYS A 183 2.40 4.68 8.90
CA LYS A 183 3.87 4.55 8.91
C LYS A 183 4.47 4.75 10.29
N ASP A 184 3.93 5.71 11.04
CA ASP A 184 4.53 6.18 12.29
C ASP A 184 3.79 5.65 13.53
N ASP A 185 2.45 5.68 13.52
CA ASP A 185 1.63 5.24 14.68
C ASP A 185 1.33 3.74 14.68
N GLY A 186 1.70 3.02 13.60
CA GLY A 186 1.41 1.59 13.45
C GLY A 186 -0.08 1.31 13.21
N VAL A 187 -0.69 0.48 14.07
CA VAL A 187 -2.11 0.09 13.95
C VAL A 187 -2.96 0.97 14.88
N VAL A 188 -3.88 1.74 14.30
CA VAL A 188 -4.84 2.57 15.05
C VAL A 188 -6.27 2.19 14.67
N PHE A 189 -7.19 2.23 15.65
CA PHE A 189 -8.61 1.99 15.43
C PHE A 189 -9.40 3.24 15.78
N LYS A 190 -10.10 3.83 14.79
CA LYS A 190 -10.79 5.14 14.92
C LYS A 190 -12.03 5.22 14.01
N LEU A 191 -12.89 6.20 14.29
CA LEU A 191 -13.88 6.68 13.33
C LEU A 191 -13.17 7.57 12.31
N VAL A 192 -13.33 7.26 11.03
CA VAL A 192 -12.67 7.98 9.94
C VAL A 192 -13.61 8.99 9.31
N TYR A 193 -13.16 10.23 9.21
CA TYR A 193 -13.80 11.28 8.42
C TYR A 193 -12.92 11.59 7.22
N ASN A 194 -13.50 11.47 6.04
CA ASN A 194 -12.80 11.49 4.77
C ASN A 194 -12.68 12.91 4.21
N ASN A 195 -11.48 13.50 4.30
CA ASN A 195 -11.14 14.81 3.74
C ASN A 195 -10.21 14.71 2.51
N LEU A 196 -10.16 13.53 1.85
CA LEU A 196 -9.23 13.30 0.73
C LEU A 196 -9.37 14.31 -0.40
N LYS A 197 -10.61 14.68 -0.77
CA LYS A 197 -10.87 15.60 -1.88
C LYS A 197 -10.42 17.02 -1.59
N ALA A 198 -10.57 17.48 -0.35
CA ALA A 198 -10.25 18.85 0.05
C ALA A 198 -8.80 19.01 0.51
N GLU A 199 -8.30 18.08 1.33
CA GLU A 199 -7.06 18.25 2.10
C GLU A 199 -6.06 17.10 1.94
N LYS A 200 -6.43 16.03 1.18
CA LYS A 200 -5.65 14.79 1.06
C LYS A 200 -5.34 14.18 2.44
N SER A 201 -6.29 14.28 3.36
CA SER A 201 -6.16 13.86 4.75
C SER A 201 -7.36 13.05 5.20
N PHE A 202 -7.21 12.38 6.35
CA PHE A 202 -8.29 11.80 7.13
C PHE A 202 -8.29 12.44 8.51
N GLN A 203 -9.48 12.80 9.03
CA GLN A 203 -9.64 13.12 10.42
C GLN A 203 -10.02 11.84 11.18
N LEU A 204 -9.29 11.54 12.23
CA LEU A 204 -9.46 10.37 13.08
C LEU A 204 -10.07 10.78 14.42
N VAL A 205 -11.20 10.15 14.75
CA VAL A 205 -12.00 10.48 15.92
C VAL A 205 -12.17 9.23 16.80
N SER A 206 -11.97 9.36 18.08
CA SER A 206 -12.22 8.31 19.08
C SER A 206 -13.67 8.33 19.54
N THR A 207 -14.26 7.17 19.85
CA THR A 207 -15.55 7.13 20.57
C THR A 207 -15.42 7.55 22.02
N ASN A 208 -14.28 7.29 22.64
CA ASN A 208 -13.94 7.80 23.96
C ASN A 208 -13.53 9.28 23.85
N ARG A 209 -14.36 10.17 24.41
CA ARG A 209 -14.22 11.63 24.29
C ARG A 209 -13.02 12.23 25.01
N VAL A 210 -12.31 11.45 25.81
CA VAL A 210 -11.05 11.88 26.46
C VAL A 210 -9.96 12.11 25.39
N PHE A 211 -10.04 11.38 24.29
CA PHE A 211 -9.08 11.49 23.19
C PHE A 211 -9.53 12.55 22.18
N GLN A 212 -8.69 13.54 21.95
CA GLN A 212 -8.96 14.60 20.99
C GLN A 212 -8.86 14.05 19.55
N PRO A 213 -9.71 14.52 18.62
CA PRO A 213 -9.57 14.22 17.21
C PRO A 213 -8.25 14.77 16.66
N TYR A 214 -7.65 14.03 15.70
CA TYR A 214 -6.46 14.48 14.99
C TYR A 214 -6.54 14.13 13.50
N SER A 215 -5.71 14.77 12.68
CA SER A 215 -5.68 14.52 11.24
C SER A 215 -4.38 13.85 10.84
N ILE A 216 -4.47 12.92 9.87
CA ILE A 216 -3.31 12.30 9.24
C ILE A 216 -3.39 12.51 7.73
N LYS A 217 -2.25 12.64 7.08
CA LYS A 217 -2.19 12.74 5.62
C LYS A 217 -2.39 11.36 4.99
N ALA A 218 -3.02 11.32 3.82
CA ALA A 218 -3.22 10.07 3.09
C ALA A 218 -1.89 9.36 2.74
N GLU A 219 -0.80 10.11 2.57
CA GLU A 219 0.54 9.58 2.30
C GLU A 219 1.18 8.83 3.48
N GLU A 220 0.68 9.07 4.70
CA GLU A 220 1.12 8.40 5.94
C GLU A 220 0.37 7.08 6.16
N VAL A 221 -0.73 6.87 5.44
CA VAL A 221 -1.58 5.68 5.56
C VAL A 221 -1.12 4.59 4.60
N LEU A 222 -0.95 3.38 5.12
CA LEU A 222 -0.56 2.19 4.36
C LEU A 222 -1.79 1.37 3.96
N GLU A 223 -2.67 1.07 4.91
CA GLU A 223 -3.90 0.29 4.69
C GLU A 223 -5.05 0.84 5.53
N ILE A 224 -6.28 0.66 5.04
CA ILE A 224 -7.50 0.92 5.80
C ILE A 224 -8.41 -0.30 5.70
N TRP A 225 -8.89 -0.73 6.87
CA TRP A 225 -9.78 -1.88 7.03
C TRP A 225 -11.06 -1.41 7.71
N LYS A 226 -12.21 -1.57 7.04
CA LYS A 226 -13.51 -1.25 7.60
C LYS A 226 -13.85 -2.27 8.68
N PHE A 227 -14.24 -1.80 9.84
CA PHE A 227 -14.70 -2.64 10.95
C PHE A 227 -15.88 -3.54 10.53
N GLU A 228 -15.80 -4.82 10.89
CA GLU A 228 -16.87 -5.78 10.66
C GLU A 228 -17.32 -6.46 11.97
N THR A 229 -16.37 -6.90 12.82
CA THR A 229 -16.66 -7.53 14.10
C THR A 229 -15.45 -7.44 15.04
N TRP A 230 -15.66 -7.79 16.29
CA TRP A 230 -14.59 -7.93 17.28
C TRP A 230 -14.85 -9.11 18.22
N ASN A 231 -13.77 -9.62 18.83
CA ASN A 231 -13.80 -10.66 19.83
C ASN A 231 -12.90 -10.25 21.00
N SER A 232 -13.31 -10.57 22.22
CA SER A 232 -12.47 -10.44 23.43
C SER A 232 -12.40 -11.80 24.11
N PHE A 233 -11.22 -12.13 24.63
CA PHE A 233 -11.00 -13.32 25.44
C PHE A 233 -11.01 -12.98 26.93
N GLU A 234 -11.17 -11.72 27.28
CA GLU A 234 -11.31 -11.26 28.66
C GLU A 234 -12.80 -11.11 28.99
N VAL A 235 -13.23 -11.74 30.08
CA VAL A 235 -14.55 -11.53 30.67
C VAL A 235 -14.41 -10.34 31.59
N SER A 236 -15.05 -9.23 31.27
CA SER A 236 -15.14 -8.02 32.11
C SER A 236 -16.08 -8.21 33.27
#